data_b8ecde887a1c024a8c6f3a96f7b62d85
#
_entry.id   b8ecde887a1c024a8c6f3a96f7b62d85
#
_cell.length_a   1.000
_cell.length_b   1.000
_cell.length_c   1.000
_cell.angle_alpha   90.00
_cell.angle_beta   90.00
_cell.angle_gamma   90.00
#
_symmetry.space_group_name_H-M   'P 1'
#
loop_
_entity.id
_entity.type
_entity.pdbx_description
1 polymer ?
#
loop_
_entity_poly.entity_id
_entity_poly.type
_entity_poly.pdbx_seq_one_letter_code
_entity_poly.pdbx_strand_id
1 'polypeptide(L)'
;QCLRPYAVFDYPENPRSMEPVIEAVGATVHPWNAGAKCCGASHMNTKMEVGIELTTAILRDAKTADAIVTVCPMCQMNLDAQQDAFCRKNGIEARLPVFFITEIIGAAMDIPPEELQTDRHFVDGTTLLKELEQHDEKGE
;
A
#
# COMPACT_ATOMS: atom_id res chain seq x y z
N GLN A 1 -4.01 2.13 11.94
CA GLN A 1 -4.26 1.66 13.32
C GLN A 1 -3.84 2.67 14.38
N CYS A 2 -2.69 3.33 14.23
CA CYS A 2 -2.20 4.34 15.17
C CYS A 2 -3.09 5.59 15.25
N LEU A 3 -3.94 5.84 14.26
CA LEU A 3 -4.78 7.02 14.13
C LEU A 3 -6.28 6.76 14.36
N ARG A 4 -6.65 5.73 15.09
CA ARG A 4 -8.07 5.43 15.31
C ARG A 4 -8.50 5.48 16.77
N PRO A 5 -8.55 6.69 17.35
CA PRO A 5 -8.97 6.86 18.74
C PRO A 5 -10.49 6.75 18.92
N TYR A 6 -11.31 7.02 17.89
CA TYR A 6 -12.77 7.15 18.02
C TYR A 6 -13.52 6.60 16.80
N ALA A 7 -14.64 5.93 17.05
CA ALA A 7 -15.59 5.50 16.04
C ALA A 7 -16.53 6.68 15.70
N VAL A 8 -16.08 7.59 14.84
CA VAL A 8 -16.87 8.77 14.45
C VAL A 8 -17.66 8.51 13.18
N PHE A 9 -17.03 7.91 12.16
CA PHE A 9 -17.62 7.67 10.84
C PHE A 9 -17.24 6.30 10.24
N ASP A 10 -16.37 5.55 10.90
CA ASP A 10 -15.89 4.24 10.45
C ASP A 10 -15.68 3.30 11.64
N TYR A 11 -15.66 2.01 11.40
CA TYR A 11 -15.46 1.00 12.44
C TYR A 11 -13.98 0.84 12.78
N PRO A 12 -13.53 1.09 14.03
CA PRO A 12 -12.13 0.99 14.41
C PRO A 12 -11.51 -0.39 14.18
N GLU A 13 -12.29 -1.45 14.33
CA GLU A 13 -11.84 -2.83 14.15
C GLU A 13 -11.78 -3.26 12.68
N ASN A 14 -12.58 -2.63 11.82
CA ASN A 14 -12.63 -2.90 10.39
C ASN A 14 -12.87 -1.61 9.60
N PRO A 15 -11.89 -0.71 9.53
CA PRO A 15 -12.00 0.55 8.83
C PRO A 15 -12.08 0.34 7.31
N ARG A 16 -13.08 0.93 6.67
CA ARG A 16 -13.35 0.80 5.24
C ARG A 16 -13.44 2.13 4.50
N SER A 17 -13.23 3.24 5.18
CA SER A 17 -13.39 4.58 4.58
C SER A 17 -12.42 4.90 3.43
N MET A 18 -11.33 4.14 3.28
CA MET A 18 -10.44 4.26 2.12
C MET A 18 -11.00 3.58 0.86
N GLU A 19 -11.79 2.52 1.02
CA GLU A 19 -12.26 1.70 -0.11
C GLU A 19 -13.04 2.51 -1.14
N PRO A 20 -14.04 3.34 -0.76
CA PRO A 20 -14.75 4.18 -1.73
C PRO A 20 -13.85 5.17 -2.48
N VAL A 21 -12.77 5.64 -1.85
CA VAL A 21 -11.80 6.54 -2.50
C VAL A 21 -10.99 5.79 -3.54
N ILE A 22 -10.53 4.57 -3.20
CA ILE A 22 -9.78 3.69 -4.11
C ILE A 22 -10.66 3.31 -5.32
N GLU A 23 -11.94 2.98 -5.08
CA GLU A 23 -12.89 2.66 -6.14
C GLU A 23 -13.20 3.86 -7.02
N ALA A 24 -13.31 5.06 -6.44
CA ALA A 24 -13.59 6.30 -7.17
C ALA A 24 -12.45 6.71 -8.13
N VAL A 25 -11.22 6.26 -7.87
CA VAL A 25 -10.08 6.49 -8.77
C VAL A 25 -9.88 5.35 -9.78
N GLY A 26 -10.86 4.46 -9.94
CA GLY A 26 -10.86 3.38 -10.94
C GLY A 26 -10.15 2.09 -10.50
N ALA A 27 -9.62 2.02 -9.29
CA ALA A 27 -8.98 0.81 -8.79
C ALA A 27 -9.97 -0.14 -8.11
N THR A 28 -9.64 -1.42 -8.06
CA THR A 28 -10.46 -2.46 -7.38
C THR A 28 -9.85 -2.80 -6.04
N VAL A 29 -10.67 -2.81 -4.99
CA VAL A 29 -10.24 -3.20 -3.66
C VAL A 29 -10.11 -4.73 -3.57
N HIS A 30 -8.89 -5.21 -3.36
CA HIS A 30 -8.62 -6.63 -3.13
C HIS A 30 -9.10 -7.06 -1.73
N PRO A 31 -9.95 -8.09 -1.62
CA PRO A 31 -10.39 -8.58 -0.31
C PRO A 31 -9.23 -9.22 0.46
N TRP A 32 -8.93 -8.69 1.64
CA TRP A 32 -7.85 -9.16 2.50
C TRP A 32 -8.15 -8.95 3.99
N ASN A 33 -7.35 -9.58 4.87
CA ASN A 33 -7.55 -9.50 6.32
C ASN A 33 -6.52 -8.61 7.03
N ALA A 34 -5.66 -7.92 6.27
CA ALA A 34 -4.57 -7.14 6.83
C ALA A 34 -4.87 -5.63 6.95
N GLY A 35 -5.98 -5.13 6.40
CA GLY A 35 -6.28 -3.70 6.33
C GLY A 35 -6.26 -2.94 7.66
N ALA A 36 -6.61 -3.62 8.76
CA ALA A 36 -6.57 -3.06 10.11
C ALA A 36 -5.33 -3.47 10.92
N LYS A 37 -4.40 -4.26 10.37
CA LYS A 37 -3.20 -4.73 11.07
C LYS A 37 -2.13 -3.63 11.15
N CYS A 38 -1.33 -3.68 12.21
CA CYS A 38 -0.17 -2.81 12.34
C CYS A 38 0.95 -3.26 11.39
N CYS A 39 1.56 -2.32 10.67
CA CYS A 39 2.69 -2.61 9.77
C CYS A 39 3.99 -2.98 10.49
N GLY A 40 4.06 -2.78 11.81
CA GLY A 40 5.26 -3.09 12.59
C GLY A 40 6.34 -2.01 12.63
N ALA A 41 6.17 -0.88 11.94
CA ALA A 41 7.20 0.17 11.84
C ALA A 41 7.70 0.66 13.22
N SER A 42 6.81 0.84 14.19
CA SER A 42 7.18 1.26 15.55
C SER A 42 8.04 0.24 16.31
N HIS A 43 8.05 -1.01 15.88
CA HIS A 43 8.83 -2.08 16.48
C HIS A 43 10.22 -2.26 15.84
N MET A 44 10.46 -1.69 14.66
CA MET A 44 11.71 -1.89 13.93
C MET A 44 12.95 -1.45 14.72
N ASN A 45 12.83 -0.44 15.57
CA ASN A 45 13.93 0.07 16.40
C ASN A 45 13.95 -0.50 17.84
N THR A 46 12.92 -1.23 18.25
CA THR A 46 12.80 -1.72 19.64
C THR A 46 12.75 -3.24 19.73
N LYS A 47 11.95 -3.87 18.89
CA LYS A 47 11.76 -5.32 18.79
C LYS A 47 11.67 -5.69 17.30
N MET A 48 12.78 -5.63 16.61
CA MET A 48 12.87 -5.80 15.15
C MET A 48 12.20 -7.11 14.67
N GLU A 49 12.33 -8.19 15.42
CA GLU A 49 11.73 -9.50 15.09
C GLU A 49 10.19 -9.38 14.97
N VAL A 50 9.56 -8.68 15.93
CA VAL A 50 8.12 -8.43 15.92
C VAL A 50 7.73 -7.51 14.74
N GLY A 51 8.52 -6.47 14.48
CA GLY A 51 8.31 -5.59 13.32
C GLY A 51 8.33 -6.36 12.01
N ILE A 52 9.34 -7.20 11.82
CA ILE A 52 9.49 -8.05 10.64
C ILE A 52 8.30 -9.03 10.52
N GLU A 53 7.87 -9.66 11.59
CA GLU A 53 6.74 -10.59 11.56
C GLU A 53 5.43 -9.90 11.12
N LEU A 54 5.16 -8.71 11.67
CA LEU A 54 3.98 -7.92 11.32
C LEU A 54 4.01 -7.46 9.85
N THR A 55 5.15 -6.92 9.39
CA THR A 55 5.35 -6.55 7.98
C THR A 55 5.14 -7.76 7.07
N THR A 56 5.73 -8.89 7.44
CA THR A 56 5.61 -10.18 6.78
C THR A 56 4.16 -10.60 6.57
N ALA A 57 3.37 -10.54 7.63
CA ALA A 57 1.98 -10.98 7.59
C ALA A 57 1.16 -10.13 6.60
N ILE A 58 1.44 -8.82 6.50
CA ILE A 58 0.77 -7.92 5.55
C ILE A 58 1.19 -8.27 4.11
N LEU A 59 2.50 -8.33 3.82
CA LEU A 59 3.00 -8.61 2.48
C LEU A 59 2.57 -10.00 1.98
N ARG A 60 2.45 -10.97 2.88
CA ARG A 60 1.97 -12.32 2.52
C ARG A 60 0.48 -12.31 2.18
N ASP A 61 -0.32 -11.54 2.89
CA ASP A 61 -1.76 -11.41 2.65
C ASP A 61 -2.04 -10.64 1.34
N ALA A 62 -1.19 -9.67 1.01
CA ALA A 62 -1.28 -8.84 -0.19
C ALA A 62 -0.71 -9.49 -1.47
N LYS A 63 -0.11 -10.66 -1.41
CA LYS A 63 0.69 -11.26 -2.51
C LYS A 63 -0.02 -11.43 -3.85
N THR A 64 -1.35 -11.38 -3.87
CA THR A 64 -2.20 -11.52 -5.07
C THR A 64 -2.80 -10.19 -5.52
N ALA A 65 -2.47 -9.10 -4.86
CA ALA A 65 -2.82 -7.75 -5.29
C ALA A 65 -1.73 -7.17 -6.21
N ASP A 66 -2.03 -6.12 -6.93
CA ASP A 66 -1.09 -5.42 -7.81
C ASP A 66 -0.28 -4.36 -7.05
N ALA A 67 -0.85 -3.80 -5.99
CA ALA A 67 -0.21 -2.81 -5.13
C ALA A 67 -0.80 -2.80 -3.70
N ILE A 68 -0.12 -2.09 -2.79
CA ILE A 68 -0.64 -1.76 -1.46
C ILE A 68 -0.85 -0.25 -1.40
N VAL A 69 -2.02 0.19 -0.90
CA VAL A 69 -2.31 1.61 -0.68
C VAL A 69 -2.39 1.90 0.80
N THR A 70 -1.77 2.98 1.24
CA THR A 70 -1.71 3.40 2.65
C THR A 70 -1.93 4.90 2.83
N VAL A 71 -2.36 5.29 4.02
CA VAL A 71 -2.49 6.71 4.45
C VAL A 71 -1.47 7.10 5.51
N CYS A 72 -0.62 6.19 5.93
CA CYS A 72 0.36 6.43 6.98
C CYS A 72 1.79 6.41 6.40
N PRO A 73 2.58 7.50 6.52
CA PRO A 73 3.94 7.56 5.98
C PRO A 73 4.85 6.49 6.58
N MET A 74 4.67 6.16 7.84
CA MET A 74 5.45 5.09 8.49
C MET A 74 5.10 3.71 7.93
N CYS A 75 3.84 3.48 7.55
CA CYS A 75 3.43 2.24 6.91
C CYS A 75 3.99 2.14 5.49
N GLN A 76 3.87 3.21 4.71
CA GLN A 76 4.39 3.27 3.36
C GLN A 76 5.90 2.96 3.36
N MET A 77 6.68 3.73 4.09
CA MET A 77 8.13 3.53 4.18
C MET A 77 8.51 2.12 4.67
N ASN A 78 7.84 1.61 5.70
CA ASN A 78 8.19 0.31 6.27
C ASN A 78 7.83 -0.87 5.35
N LEU A 79 6.65 -0.83 4.74
CA LEU A 79 6.21 -1.87 3.81
C LEU A 79 7.02 -1.87 2.53
N ASP A 80 7.40 -0.69 2.03
CA ASP A 80 8.19 -0.53 0.83
C ASP A 80 9.66 -0.95 1.05
N ALA A 81 10.33 -0.37 2.02
CA ALA A 81 11.76 -0.60 2.28
C ALA A 81 12.11 -2.03 2.73
N GLN A 82 11.21 -2.72 3.41
CA GLN A 82 11.50 -4.04 3.98
C GLN A 82 11.24 -5.21 3.03
N GLN A 83 10.64 -4.98 1.87
CA GLN A 83 10.26 -6.06 0.96
C GLN A 83 11.46 -6.91 0.52
N ASP A 84 12.59 -6.30 0.21
CA ASP A 84 13.78 -7.02 -0.23
C ASP A 84 14.31 -8.02 0.78
N ALA A 85 14.46 -7.59 2.01
CA ALA A 85 14.94 -8.45 3.09
C ALA A 85 13.95 -9.57 3.37
N PHE A 86 12.68 -9.26 3.26
CA PHE A 86 11.57 -10.13 3.57
C PHE A 86 11.32 -11.16 2.48
N CYS A 87 11.25 -10.73 1.21
CA CYS A 87 11.03 -11.62 0.07
C CYS A 87 12.14 -12.68 -0.02
N ARG A 88 13.41 -12.26 0.14
CA ARG A 88 14.55 -13.20 0.18
C ARG A 88 14.45 -14.23 1.29
N LYS A 89 14.04 -13.85 2.50
CA LYS A 89 13.94 -14.74 3.65
C LYS A 89 12.82 -15.75 3.55
N ASN A 90 11.72 -15.40 2.87
CA ASN A 90 10.49 -16.18 2.84
C ASN A 90 10.16 -16.79 1.46
N GLY A 91 11.05 -16.66 0.48
CA GLY A 91 10.84 -17.20 -0.87
C GLY A 91 9.64 -16.57 -1.58
N ILE A 92 9.35 -15.30 -1.32
CA ILE A 92 8.31 -14.54 -2.01
C ILE A 92 8.98 -13.79 -3.16
N GLU A 93 8.55 -14.07 -4.38
CA GLU A 93 9.13 -13.45 -5.58
C GLU A 93 8.50 -12.10 -5.90
N ALA A 94 7.25 -11.88 -5.51
CA ALA A 94 6.51 -10.67 -5.84
C ALA A 94 6.94 -9.48 -4.95
N ARG A 95 7.30 -8.39 -5.60
CA ARG A 95 7.47 -7.08 -4.99
C ARG A 95 6.29 -6.23 -5.36
N LEU A 96 5.57 -5.71 -4.36
CA LEU A 96 4.38 -4.90 -4.55
C LEU A 96 4.72 -3.43 -4.36
N PRO A 97 4.43 -2.54 -5.32
CA PRO A 97 4.48 -1.11 -5.08
C PRO A 97 3.62 -0.72 -3.89
N VAL A 98 4.10 0.18 -3.06
CA VAL A 98 3.37 0.68 -1.90
C VAL A 98 3.11 2.16 -2.08
N PHE A 99 1.87 2.49 -2.47
CA PHE A 99 1.48 3.87 -2.74
C PHE A 99 0.90 4.55 -1.50
N PHE A 100 1.13 5.84 -1.43
CA PHE A 100 0.32 6.73 -0.62
C PHE A 100 -1.02 6.97 -1.32
N ILE A 101 -2.10 7.08 -0.57
CA ILE A 101 -3.43 7.33 -1.18
C ILE A 101 -3.45 8.60 -2.06
N THR A 102 -2.66 9.61 -1.71
CA THR A 102 -2.55 10.84 -2.51
C THR A 102 -1.84 10.63 -3.84
N GLU A 103 -0.99 9.63 -3.97
CA GLU A 103 -0.30 9.31 -5.24
C GLU A 103 -1.29 8.68 -6.24
N ILE A 104 -2.14 7.75 -5.78
CA ILE A 104 -3.17 7.18 -6.66
C ILE A 104 -4.26 8.19 -7.03
N ILE A 105 -4.61 9.10 -6.11
CA ILE A 105 -5.52 10.22 -6.43
C ILE A 105 -4.86 11.14 -7.44
N GLY A 106 -3.59 11.46 -7.26
CA GLY A 106 -2.83 12.29 -8.20
C GLY A 106 -2.75 11.68 -9.59
N ALA A 107 -2.50 10.38 -9.68
CA ALA A 107 -2.50 9.66 -10.96
C ALA A 107 -3.88 9.71 -11.64
N ALA A 108 -4.97 9.51 -10.89
CA ALA A 108 -6.32 9.63 -11.41
C ALA A 108 -6.71 11.09 -11.81
N MET A 109 -5.90 12.07 -11.44
CA MET A 109 -6.02 13.48 -11.86
C MET A 109 -5.04 13.83 -12.97
N ASP A 110 -4.49 12.86 -13.67
CA ASP A 110 -3.51 13.01 -14.76
C ASP A 110 -2.20 13.70 -14.32
N ILE A 111 -1.82 13.61 -13.05
CA ILE A 111 -0.51 14.10 -12.58
C ILE A 111 0.55 13.07 -13.00
N PRO A 112 1.56 13.48 -13.78
CA PRO A 112 2.57 12.55 -14.28
C PRO A 112 3.30 11.81 -13.15
N PRO A 113 3.64 10.52 -13.30
CA PRO A 113 4.35 9.72 -12.30
C PRO A 113 5.68 10.36 -11.83
N GLU A 114 6.32 11.12 -12.67
CA GLU A 114 7.56 11.85 -12.37
C GLU A 114 7.33 12.99 -11.35
N GLU A 115 6.15 13.64 -11.37
CA GLU A 115 5.77 14.64 -10.38
C GLU A 115 5.30 13.98 -9.07
N LEU A 116 4.68 12.81 -9.14
CA LEU A 116 4.30 11.99 -7.98
C LEU A 116 5.51 11.33 -7.32
N GLN A 117 6.67 11.30 -7.98
CA GLN A 117 7.93 10.73 -7.50
C GLN A 117 7.85 9.24 -7.14
N THR A 118 6.99 8.49 -7.80
CA THR A 118 6.80 7.06 -7.55
C THR A 118 8.00 6.21 -7.97
N ASP A 119 8.88 6.76 -8.83
CA ASP A 119 10.18 6.21 -9.19
C ASP A 119 11.20 6.21 -8.03
N ARG A 120 10.93 6.97 -6.96
CA ARG A 120 11.78 7.04 -5.76
C ARG A 120 11.42 6.04 -4.68
N HIS A 121 10.38 5.27 -4.88
CA HIS A 121 10.03 4.17 -3.99
C HIS A 121 11.07 3.06 -4.10
N PHE A 122 11.24 2.25 -3.05
CA PHE A 122 12.11 1.08 -3.08
C PHE A 122 11.61 0.02 -4.06
N VAL A 123 10.30 -0.08 -4.21
CA VAL A 123 9.65 -0.83 -5.28
C VAL A 123 8.99 0.17 -6.22
N ASP A 124 9.57 0.34 -7.39
CA ASP A 124 9.10 1.31 -8.39
C ASP A 124 7.66 0.98 -8.84
N GLY A 125 6.76 1.92 -8.60
CA GLY A 125 5.34 1.81 -8.98
C GLY A 125 4.99 2.50 -10.30
N THR A 126 5.94 3.18 -10.93
CA THR A 126 5.72 4.00 -12.13
C THR A 126 5.11 3.21 -13.29
N THR A 127 5.57 1.97 -13.49
CA THR A 127 5.07 1.09 -14.56
C THR A 127 3.59 0.77 -14.37
N LEU A 128 3.19 0.42 -13.14
CA LEU A 128 1.80 0.10 -12.83
C LEU A 128 0.87 1.30 -13.05
N LEU A 129 1.28 2.50 -12.65
CA LEU A 129 0.48 3.71 -12.89
C LEU A 129 0.32 4.00 -14.38
N LYS A 130 1.38 3.84 -15.18
CA LYS A 130 1.33 4.02 -16.65
C LYS A 130 0.46 2.97 -17.35
N GLU A 131 0.38 1.77 -16.81
CA GLU A 131 -0.52 0.73 -17.34
C GLU A 131 -1.99 1.07 -17.08
N LEU A 132 -2.31 1.66 -15.92
CA LEU A 132 -3.66 2.13 -15.61
C LEU A 132 -4.11 3.24 -16.56
N GLU A 133 -3.27 4.24 -16.83
CA GLU A 133 -3.55 5.32 -17.80
C GLU A 133 -3.91 4.79 -19.20
N GLN A 134 -3.20 3.76 -19.68
CA GLN A 134 -3.43 3.17 -21.01
C GLN A 134 -4.73 2.33 -21.11
N HIS A 135 -5.25 1.86 -19.99
CA HIS A 135 -6.51 1.12 -19.97
C HIS A 135 -7.73 2.05 -20.10
N ASP A 136 -7.67 3.24 -19.55
CA ASP A 136 -8.74 4.24 -19.67
C ASP A 136 -8.88 4.78 -21.09
N GLU A 137 -7.77 4.97 -21.81
CA GLU A 137 -7.81 5.42 -23.24
C GLU A 137 -8.43 4.40 -24.21
N LYS A 138 -8.52 3.13 -23.82
CA LYS A 138 -9.10 2.04 -24.66
C LYS A 138 -10.55 1.71 -24.32
N GLY A 139 -11.10 2.34 -23.30
CA GLY A 139 -12.46 2.10 -22.82
C GLY A 139 -13.51 3.10 -23.35
N GLU A 140 -13.16 4.06 -24.22
CA GLU A 140 -14.10 4.93 -24.94
C GLU A 140 -14.48 4.38 -26.33
#